data_a5af8bf1f9ccb247eed1d6ab5ea9eea4
#
_entry.id   a5af8bf1f9ccb247eed1d6ab5ea9eea4
#
_cell.length_a   1.000
_cell.length_b   1.000
_cell.length_c   1.000
_cell.angle_alpha   90.00
_cell.angle_beta   90.00
_cell.angle_gamma   90.00
#
_symmetry.space_group_name_H-M   'P 1'
#
loop_
_entity.id
_entity.type
_entity.pdbx_description
1 polymer ?
#
loop_
_entity_poly.entity_id
_entity_poly.type
_entity_poly.pdbx_seq_one_letter_code
_entity_poly.pdbx_strand_id
1 'polypeptide(L)'
;MADNRKRASRGGKQAASGSRPIRRNDRAAAPKGQRDRTQAARPQRDRNRDAVQAPKGEFIEGRRAAAEALRTGFPVKYALIAEGGERDAALSRLVDDLNAAGVRIKYVPRAQLDALSSHGAHQGIALEVGNFPYADVADILDRAGDGPALVVVLDHVTDDGNFGAIVRSAEVVGAAGVIIANKRAAGVTVGSYKTSAGAVMHLPIAQVPNIARALDDLKAAGFWVGGASEHAEGSCWDAPFEGRVALVMGSEGDGISRLVLEKCDFLTKLPQRGMTESLNVAQATTALCFEWLRRNAGELMGEE
;
A
#
# COMPACT_ATOMS: atom_id res chain seq x y z
N MET A 1 -34.23 -54.27 29.37
CA MET A 1 -35.59 -53.75 29.66
C MET A 1 -35.81 -52.66 28.74
N ALA A 2 -36.38 -52.91 27.62
CA ALA A 2 -37.79 -52.76 27.24
C ALA A 2 -38.12 -51.30 27.02
N ASP A 3 -38.31 -50.88 25.82
CA ASP A 3 -39.42 -51.07 24.86
C ASP A 3 -40.34 -49.89 24.98
N ASN A 4 -40.74 -49.16 24.01
CA ASN A 4 -41.71 -49.42 22.96
C ASN A 4 -42.07 -48.15 22.21
N ARG A 5 -41.97 -48.09 20.86
CA ARG A 5 -43.09 -48.02 19.88
C ARG A 5 -44.16 -46.93 20.08
N LYS A 6 -44.50 -46.16 19.08
CA LYS A 6 -45.24 -46.36 17.82
C LYS A 6 -45.61 -45.00 17.21
N ARG A 7 -45.40 -44.81 15.93
CA ARG A 7 -46.36 -44.87 14.79
C ARG A 7 -47.58 -43.93 14.86
N ALA A 8 -47.76 -43.06 13.90
CA ALA A 8 -48.76 -43.09 12.80
C ALA A 8 -48.77 -41.71 12.15
N SER A 9 -48.65 -41.50 10.92
CA SER A 9 -49.28 -41.84 9.64
C SER A 9 -50.33 -40.79 9.20
N ARG A 10 -50.14 -40.39 7.93
CA ARG A 10 -51.16 -40.06 6.93
C ARG A 10 -51.78 -38.67 6.91
N GLY A 11 -51.71 -38.15 5.71
CA GLY A 11 -52.74 -37.26 5.16
C GLY A 11 -52.23 -36.40 4.03
N GLY A 12 -52.22 -36.96 2.81
CA GLY A 12 -52.03 -36.26 1.57
C GLY A 12 -53.33 -35.59 1.16
N LYS A 13 -53.21 -34.51 0.36
CA LYS A 13 -54.21 -34.12 -0.65
C LYS A 13 -53.54 -33.33 -1.75
N GLN A 14 -53.58 -33.93 -2.93
CA GLN A 14 -53.50 -33.28 -4.23
C GLN A 14 -54.73 -32.37 -4.45
N ALA A 15 -54.52 -31.29 -5.18
CA ALA A 15 -55.45 -30.68 -6.13
C ALA A 15 -54.81 -29.36 -6.59
N ALA A 16 -54.82 -28.87 -7.76
CA ALA A 16 -55.31 -29.15 -9.07
C ALA A 16 -54.99 -27.95 -9.91
N SER A 17 -54.60 -28.17 -11.13
CA SER A 17 -54.36 -27.26 -12.23
C SER A 17 -55.49 -26.21 -12.43
N GLY A 18 -55.12 -24.96 -12.72
CA GLY A 18 -56.02 -23.91 -13.18
C GLY A 18 -55.34 -23.01 -14.19
N SER A 19 -55.32 -23.44 -15.44
CA SER A 19 -55.01 -22.61 -16.59
C SER A 19 -56.06 -21.56 -16.82
N ARG A 20 -55.70 -20.30 -16.99
CA ARG A 20 -56.56 -19.23 -17.51
C ARG A 20 -56.01 -18.66 -18.81
N PRO A 21 -56.89 -18.34 -19.77
CA PRO A 21 -56.53 -18.10 -21.15
C PRO A 21 -56.10 -16.65 -21.43
N ILE A 22 -55.25 -16.55 -22.44
CA ILE A 22 -54.74 -15.31 -23.07
C ILE A 22 -55.91 -14.61 -23.77
N ARG A 23 -56.19 -13.37 -23.43
CA ARG A 23 -57.04 -12.45 -24.22
C ARG A 23 -56.12 -11.65 -25.17
N ARG A 24 -56.23 -11.94 -26.46
CA ARG A 24 -55.84 -11.03 -27.54
C ARG A 24 -56.75 -9.83 -27.53
N ASN A 25 -56.17 -8.63 -27.51
CA ASN A 25 -56.83 -7.40 -27.90
C ASN A 25 -56.12 -6.84 -29.13
N ASP A 26 -56.79 -7.08 -30.27
CA ASP A 26 -56.54 -6.31 -31.47
C ASP A 26 -57.03 -4.88 -31.26
N ARG A 27 -56.16 -3.93 -31.41
CA ARG A 27 -56.53 -2.53 -31.67
C ARG A 27 -55.64 -1.93 -32.74
N ALA A 28 -56.36 -1.47 -33.75
CA ALA A 28 -55.96 -0.89 -34.98
C ALA A 28 -54.87 0.17 -34.95
N ALA A 29 -54.10 0.18 -36.02
CA ALA A 29 -53.11 1.16 -36.37
C ALA A 29 -53.72 2.53 -36.64
N ALA A 30 -53.12 3.60 -36.09
CA ALA A 30 -53.32 4.99 -36.49
C ALA A 30 -52.03 5.56 -37.09
N PRO A 31 -52.12 6.53 -38.03
CA PRO A 31 -51.03 6.84 -38.95
C PRO A 31 -49.92 7.68 -38.33
N LYS A 32 -48.70 7.43 -38.81
CA LYS A 32 -47.44 8.13 -38.44
C LYS A 32 -47.51 9.60 -38.91
N GLY A 33 -47.64 10.53 -37.98
CA GLY A 33 -47.34 11.92 -38.22
C GLY A 33 -45.83 12.12 -38.13
N GLN A 34 -45.21 12.54 -39.20
CA GLN A 34 -43.86 13.06 -39.25
C GLN A 34 -43.75 14.29 -38.33
N ARG A 35 -43.02 14.15 -37.24
CA ARG A 35 -42.52 15.33 -36.47
C ARG A 35 -41.06 15.53 -36.85
N ASP A 36 -40.82 16.55 -37.64
CA ASP A 36 -39.53 17.18 -37.84
C ASP A 36 -38.91 17.47 -36.46
N ARG A 37 -37.89 16.71 -36.09
CA ARG A 37 -37.00 17.04 -34.98
C ARG A 37 -35.75 17.68 -35.59
N THR A 38 -35.80 18.98 -35.77
CA THR A 38 -34.59 19.80 -35.84
C THR A 38 -33.81 19.59 -34.53
N GLN A 39 -32.89 18.67 -34.55
CA GLN A 39 -31.86 18.55 -33.49
C GLN A 39 -30.99 19.78 -33.59
N ALA A 40 -31.21 20.75 -32.70
CA ALA A 40 -30.24 21.79 -32.44
C ALA A 40 -28.91 21.11 -32.00
N ALA A 41 -27.92 21.19 -32.86
CA ALA A 41 -26.57 20.75 -32.57
C ALA A 41 -26.08 21.48 -31.31
N ARG A 42 -25.88 20.73 -30.21
CA ARG A 42 -25.15 21.23 -29.06
C ARG A 42 -23.73 21.59 -29.55
N PRO A 43 -23.24 22.80 -29.23
CA PRO A 43 -21.89 23.16 -29.61
C PRO A 43 -20.93 22.10 -28.99
N GLN A 44 -20.16 21.41 -29.85
CA GLN A 44 -19.01 20.67 -29.46
C GLN A 44 -18.06 21.67 -28.77
N ARG A 45 -18.00 21.57 -27.43
CA ARG A 45 -16.94 22.26 -26.69
C ARG A 45 -15.64 21.72 -27.22
N ASP A 46 -14.87 22.61 -27.84
CA ASP A 46 -13.50 22.39 -28.26
C ASP A 46 -12.73 21.65 -27.17
N ARG A 47 -12.42 20.38 -27.42
CA ARG A 47 -11.52 19.55 -26.60
C ARG A 47 -10.07 19.79 -26.95
N ASN A 48 -9.76 20.94 -27.51
CA ASN A 48 -8.39 21.38 -27.68
C ASN A 48 -8.00 22.29 -26.50
N ARG A 49 -8.10 21.77 -25.25
CA ARG A 49 -7.30 22.28 -24.16
C ARG A 49 -5.90 21.74 -24.41
N ASP A 50 -4.97 22.63 -24.66
CA ASP A 50 -3.55 22.32 -24.68
C ASP A 50 -3.27 21.28 -23.61
N ALA A 51 -2.89 20.07 -24.03
CA ALA A 51 -2.54 19.01 -23.11
C ALA A 51 -1.32 19.47 -22.34
N VAL A 52 -1.53 19.95 -21.12
CA VAL A 52 -0.46 20.37 -20.23
C VAL A 52 0.40 19.13 -20.03
N GLN A 53 1.56 19.09 -20.68
CA GLN A 53 2.49 17.98 -20.50
C GLN A 53 2.97 17.96 -19.06
N ALA A 54 2.80 16.80 -18.40
CA ALA A 54 3.38 16.59 -17.08
C ALA A 54 4.92 16.80 -17.17
N PRO A 55 5.51 17.54 -16.25
CA PRO A 55 6.96 17.65 -16.15
C PRO A 55 7.58 16.25 -16.02
N LYS A 56 8.72 16.03 -16.70
CA LYS A 56 9.48 14.79 -16.57
C LYS A 56 10.32 14.86 -15.30
N GLY A 57 10.27 13.83 -14.46
CA GLY A 57 11.04 13.73 -13.22
C GLY A 57 10.34 12.90 -12.16
N GLU A 58 11.02 12.68 -11.06
CA GLU A 58 10.44 12.10 -9.86
C GLU A 58 9.94 13.22 -8.94
N PHE A 59 8.72 13.07 -8.45
CA PHE A 59 8.06 14.10 -7.65
C PHE A 59 7.55 13.54 -6.33
N ILE A 60 7.73 14.31 -5.26
CA ILE A 60 7.07 14.11 -3.98
C ILE A 60 5.83 14.99 -3.95
N GLU A 61 4.65 14.40 -3.78
CA GLU A 61 3.38 15.11 -3.78
C GLU A 61 2.78 15.24 -2.38
N GLY A 62 2.17 16.39 -2.14
CA GLY A 62 1.41 16.65 -0.91
C GLY A 62 2.25 17.25 0.20
N ARG A 63 1.55 18.00 1.07
CA ARG A 63 2.19 18.87 2.06
C ARG A 63 2.98 18.11 3.13
N ARG A 64 2.45 16.96 3.59
CA ARG A 64 3.12 16.16 4.62
C ARG A 64 4.42 15.58 4.11
N ALA A 65 4.40 14.96 2.93
CA ALA A 65 5.60 14.40 2.32
C ALA A 65 6.63 15.48 1.98
N ALA A 66 6.17 16.67 1.53
CA ALA A 66 7.05 17.80 1.26
C ALA A 66 7.70 18.37 2.53
N ALA A 67 6.94 18.51 3.62
CA ALA A 67 7.49 18.92 4.92
C ALA A 67 8.50 17.89 5.44
N GLU A 68 8.22 16.61 5.24
CA GLU A 68 9.09 15.52 5.64
C GLU A 68 10.41 15.52 4.86
N ALA A 69 10.34 15.76 3.55
CA ALA A 69 11.55 15.91 2.72
C ALA A 69 12.46 17.04 3.22
N LEU A 70 11.88 18.15 3.64
CA LEU A 70 12.67 19.26 4.24
C LEU A 70 13.28 18.85 5.59
N ARG A 71 12.50 18.22 6.46
CA ARG A 71 12.94 17.83 7.79
C ARG A 71 14.10 16.83 7.77
N THR A 72 14.10 15.94 6.77
CA THR A 72 15.15 14.93 6.58
C THR A 72 16.35 15.42 5.77
N GLY A 73 16.29 16.64 5.24
CA GLY A 73 17.32 17.13 4.31
C GLY A 73 17.34 16.37 2.97
N PHE A 74 16.19 15.77 2.58
CA PHE A 74 16.10 15.02 1.33
C PHE A 74 16.42 15.93 0.14
N PRO A 75 17.21 15.49 -0.86
CA PRO A 75 17.68 16.34 -1.94
C PRO A 75 16.53 16.76 -2.87
N VAL A 76 16.08 18.01 -2.71
CA VAL A 76 15.04 18.63 -3.55
C VAL A 76 15.69 19.51 -4.60
N LYS A 77 15.34 19.31 -5.88
CA LYS A 77 15.83 20.14 -7.00
C LYS A 77 15.08 21.48 -7.08
N TYR A 78 13.76 21.42 -7.02
CA TYR A 78 12.87 22.59 -6.94
C TYR A 78 11.47 22.19 -6.49
N ALA A 79 10.69 23.18 -6.06
CA ALA A 79 9.28 23.00 -5.68
C ALA A 79 8.35 23.60 -6.73
N LEU A 80 7.27 22.90 -7.06
CA LEU A 80 6.13 23.41 -7.82
C LEU A 80 5.01 23.75 -6.85
N ILE A 81 4.56 25.01 -6.88
CA ILE A 81 3.47 25.49 -6.03
C ILE A 81 2.32 25.97 -6.93
N ALA A 82 1.09 25.57 -6.58
CA ALA A 82 -0.09 26.05 -7.30
C ALA A 82 -0.24 27.56 -7.16
N GLU A 83 -0.47 28.26 -8.29
CA GLU A 83 -0.83 29.69 -8.28
C GLU A 83 -2.03 29.93 -7.36
N GLY A 84 -1.99 31.00 -6.56
CA GLY A 84 -3.03 31.33 -5.58
C GLY A 84 -3.01 30.45 -4.31
N GLY A 85 -2.06 29.52 -4.18
CA GLY A 85 -1.85 28.70 -2.98
C GLY A 85 -1.43 29.49 -1.73
N GLU A 86 -0.94 30.69 -1.91
CA GLU A 86 -0.50 31.61 -0.84
C GLU A 86 -1.63 32.00 0.13
N ARG A 87 -2.90 31.83 -0.27
CA ARG A 87 -4.07 32.08 0.59
C ARG A 87 -4.28 31.01 1.65
N ASP A 88 -3.61 29.88 1.51
CA ASP A 88 -3.68 28.78 2.47
C ASP A 88 -2.49 28.88 3.45
N ALA A 89 -2.77 29.17 4.71
CA ALA A 89 -1.75 29.41 5.72
C ALA A 89 -0.79 28.24 5.94
N ALA A 90 -1.24 26.99 5.74
CA ALA A 90 -0.38 25.81 5.89
C ALA A 90 0.57 25.67 4.70
N LEU A 91 0.10 25.96 3.49
CA LEU A 91 0.96 25.94 2.29
C LEU A 91 1.93 27.13 2.32
N SER A 92 1.50 28.32 2.76
CA SER A 92 2.37 29.49 2.91
C SER A 92 3.55 29.22 3.83
N ARG A 93 3.32 28.63 5.01
CA ARG A 93 4.40 28.24 5.95
C ARG A 93 5.40 27.27 5.28
N LEU A 94 4.90 26.28 4.55
CA LEU A 94 5.77 25.33 3.87
C LEU A 94 6.59 26.01 2.75
N VAL A 95 6.03 27.01 2.07
CA VAL A 95 6.75 27.86 1.10
C VAL A 95 7.86 28.65 1.81
N ASP A 96 7.60 29.21 3.00
CA ASP A 96 8.61 29.92 3.79
C ASP A 96 9.74 28.95 4.21
N ASP A 97 9.40 27.73 4.66
CA ASP A 97 10.37 26.70 5.02
C ASP A 97 11.23 26.27 3.80
N LEU A 98 10.61 26.11 2.62
CA LEU A 98 11.32 25.82 1.37
C LEU A 98 12.30 26.93 0.98
N ASN A 99 11.89 28.20 1.11
CA ASN A 99 12.76 29.35 0.85
C ASN A 99 13.92 29.39 1.84
N ALA A 100 13.66 29.15 3.12
CA ALA A 100 14.69 29.12 4.17
C ALA A 100 15.73 28.01 3.91
N ALA A 101 15.28 26.86 3.35
CA ALA A 101 16.14 25.75 2.93
C ALA A 101 16.85 26.01 1.58
N GLY A 102 16.63 27.16 0.93
CA GLY A 102 17.25 27.49 -0.36
C GLY A 102 16.68 26.72 -1.56
N VAL A 103 15.52 26.10 -1.41
CA VAL A 103 14.86 25.37 -2.50
C VAL A 103 14.23 26.35 -3.49
N ARG A 104 14.56 26.21 -4.78
CA ARG A 104 13.96 27.04 -5.82
C ARG A 104 12.46 26.75 -5.97
N ILE A 105 11.63 27.78 -5.97
CA ILE A 105 10.19 27.67 -6.10
C ILE A 105 9.74 28.14 -7.48
N LYS A 106 8.82 27.39 -8.10
CA LYS A 106 8.13 27.74 -9.33
C LYS A 106 6.62 27.70 -9.08
N TYR A 107 5.96 28.82 -9.31
CA TYR A 107 4.51 28.89 -9.29
C TYR A 107 3.96 28.42 -10.63
N VAL A 108 2.98 27.52 -10.59
CA VAL A 108 2.42 26.88 -11.78
C VAL A 108 0.89 26.82 -11.69
N PRO A 109 0.19 26.84 -12.84
CA PRO A 109 -1.25 26.57 -12.86
C PRO A 109 -1.57 25.23 -12.20
N ARG A 110 -2.67 25.17 -11.42
CA ARG A 110 -3.09 23.94 -10.72
C ARG A 110 -3.20 22.75 -11.67
N ALA A 111 -3.65 22.95 -12.90
CA ALA A 111 -3.75 21.93 -13.93
C ALA A 111 -2.41 21.22 -14.22
N GLN A 112 -1.29 21.90 -14.02
CA GLN A 112 0.04 21.29 -14.18
C GLN A 112 0.37 20.33 -13.05
N LEU A 113 -0.03 20.65 -11.81
CA LEU A 113 0.08 19.73 -10.67
C LEU A 113 -0.90 18.56 -10.81
N ASP A 114 -2.12 18.82 -11.30
CA ASP A 114 -3.12 17.77 -11.58
C ASP A 114 -2.61 16.77 -12.65
N ALA A 115 -1.82 17.25 -13.62
CA ALA A 115 -1.21 16.41 -14.65
C ALA A 115 -0.04 15.55 -14.13
N LEU A 116 0.64 15.97 -13.05
CA LEU A 116 1.67 15.20 -12.37
C LEU A 116 1.07 14.15 -11.48
N SER A 117 -0.05 14.49 -10.83
CA SER A 117 -0.67 13.67 -9.79
C SER A 117 -1.55 12.59 -10.40
N SER A 118 -1.20 11.33 -10.21
CA SER A 118 -2.04 10.20 -10.63
C SER A 118 -3.37 10.12 -9.87
N HIS A 119 -3.50 10.81 -8.72
CA HIS A 119 -4.65 10.74 -7.82
C HIS A 119 -5.19 12.11 -7.36
N GLY A 120 -4.73 13.21 -7.95
CA GLY A 120 -5.20 14.58 -7.64
C GLY A 120 -4.94 15.06 -6.20
N ALA A 121 -4.05 14.42 -5.45
CA ALA A 121 -3.84 14.67 -4.03
C ALA A 121 -2.59 15.50 -3.71
N HIS A 122 -2.06 16.25 -4.69
CA HIS A 122 -0.88 17.12 -4.52
C HIS A 122 -1.08 18.25 -3.50
N GLN A 123 -2.30 18.59 -3.10
CA GLN A 123 -2.60 19.63 -2.09
C GLN A 123 -1.95 20.99 -2.38
N GLY A 124 -1.70 21.30 -3.65
CA GLY A 124 -1.08 22.55 -4.12
C GLY A 124 0.45 22.55 -4.16
N ILE A 125 1.11 21.43 -3.90
CA ILE A 125 2.57 21.32 -3.89
C ILE A 125 3.06 20.00 -4.48
N ALA A 126 4.16 20.07 -5.26
CA ALA A 126 4.97 18.93 -5.65
C ALA A 126 6.45 19.33 -5.62
N LEU A 127 7.32 18.48 -5.09
CA LEU A 127 8.77 18.67 -5.06
C LEU A 127 9.41 17.78 -6.13
N GLU A 128 10.17 18.35 -7.06
CA GLU A 128 11.02 17.54 -7.93
C GLU A 128 12.26 17.11 -7.15
N VAL A 129 12.48 15.80 -7.14
CA VAL A 129 13.61 15.17 -6.46
C VAL A 129 14.51 14.43 -7.46
N GLY A 130 15.66 13.98 -7.02
CA GLY A 130 16.48 13.03 -7.76
C GLY A 130 15.98 11.59 -7.61
N ASN A 131 16.74 10.65 -8.16
CA ASN A 131 16.49 9.24 -7.91
C ASN A 131 16.59 8.98 -6.40
N PHE A 132 15.72 8.09 -5.92
CA PHE A 132 15.76 7.70 -4.51
C PHE A 132 17.12 7.06 -4.17
N PRO A 133 17.79 7.49 -3.08
CA PRO A 133 19.07 6.93 -2.66
C PRO A 133 18.84 5.60 -1.93
N TYR A 134 18.76 4.50 -2.69
CA TYR A 134 18.68 3.17 -2.07
C TYR A 134 19.95 2.88 -1.27
N ALA A 135 19.75 2.28 -0.11
CA ALA A 135 20.81 1.82 0.78
C ALA A 135 21.37 0.45 0.33
N ASP A 136 22.49 0.06 0.90
CA ASP A 136 22.98 -1.31 0.84
C ASP A 136 22.50 -2.11 2.07
N VAL A 137 22.60 -3.45 2.01
CA VAL A 137 22.26 -4.31 3.16
C VAL A 137 23.18 -4.00 4.35
N ALA A 138 24.42 -3.62 4.10
CA ALA A 138 25.37 -3.20 5.15
C ALA A 138 24.86 -1.99 5.95
N ASP A 139 24.28 -0.99 5.28
CA ASP A 139 23.72 0.19 5.96
C ASP A 139 22.56 -0.20 6.91
N ILE A 140 21.76 -1.21 6.53
CA ILE A 140 20.68 -1.74 7.37
C ILE A 140 21.28 -2.47 8.57
N LEU A 141 22.34 -3.26 8.38
CA LEU A 141 23.02 -3.99 9.45
C LEU A 141 23.70 -3.04 10.44
N ASP A 142 24.33 -1.99 9.93
CA ASP A 142 24.95 -0.94 10.78
C ASP A 142 23.90 -0.22 11.62
N ARG A 143 22.75 0.10 11.03
CA ARG A 143 21.61 0.70 11.75
C ARG A 143 21.00 -0.25 12.79
N ALA A 144 21.02 -1.56 12.54
CA ALA A 144 20.48 -2.56 13.46
C ALA A 144 21.25 -2.61 14.80
N GLY A 145 22.53 -2.22 14.82
CA GLY A 145 23.37 -2.29 16.02
C GLY A 145 23.45 -3.71 16.58
N ASP A 146 23.66 -3.83 17.89
CA ASP A 146 23.87 -5.11 18.58
C ASP A 146 22.62 -5.68 19.28
N GLY A 147 21.59 -4.85 19.53
CA GLY A 147 20.37 -5.23 20.24
C GLY A 147 19.28 -5.86 19.36
N PRO A 148 18.03 -5.95 19.90
CA PRO A 148 16.88 -6.35 19.12
C PRO A 148 16.71 -5.49 17.89
N ALA A 149 16.52 -6.11 16.74
CA ALA A 149 16.36 -5.41 15.48
C ALA A 149 15.39 -6.13 14.55
N LEU A 150 14.56 -5.37 13.85
CA LEU A 150 13.65 -5.86 12.83
C LEU A 150 14.12 -5.41 11.45
N VAL A 151 14.20 -6.34 10.51
CA VAL A 151 14.34 -6.05 9.07
C VAL A 151 13.13 -6.61 8.36
N VAL A 152 12.43 -5.81 7.56
CA VAL A 152 11.31 -6.29 6.74
C VAL A 152 11.81 -6.61 5.34
N VAL A 153 11.56 -7.83 4.87
CA VAL A 153 11.99 -8.31 3.56
C VAL A 153 10.77 -8.58 2.69
N LEU A 154 10.69 -7.92 1.53
CA LEU A 154 9.53 -8.01 0.64
C LEU A 154 9.86 -8.86 -0.59
N ASP A 155 9.26 -10.04 -0.66
CA ASP A 155 9.42 -10.95 -1.78
C ASP A 155 8.31 -10.75 -2.81
N HIS A 156 8.60 -9.96 -3.86
CA HIS A 156 7.70 -9.68 -4.98
C HIS A 156 6.40 -8.91 -4.62
N VAL A 157 6.42 -8.05 -3.62
CA VAL A 157 5.36 -7.05 -3.40
C VAL A 157 5.48 -5.98 -4.48
N THR A 158 4.46 -5.83 -5.34
CA THR A 158 4.51 -4.98 -6.54
C THR A 158 3.63 -3.75 -6.49
N ASP A 159 2.70 -3.66 -5.54
CA ASP A 159 1.82 -2.50 -5.37
C ASP A 159 2.51 -1.40 -4.56
N ASP A 160 2.62 -0.20 -5.14
CA ASP A 160 3.28 0.96 -4.53
C ASP A 160 2.56 1.43 -3.25
N GLY A 161 1.25 1.26 -3.19
CA GLY A 161 0.45 1.63 -2.03
C GLY A 161 0.74 0.73 -0.85
N ASN A 162 0.77 -0.59 -1.08
CA ASN A 162 1.13 -1.58 -0.08
C ASN A 162 2.58 -1.41 0.38
N PHE A 163 3.51 -1.21 -0.57
CA PHE A 163 4.90 -0.94 -0.25
C PHE A 163 5.05 0.26 0.68
N GLY A 164 4.45 1.40 0.34
CA GLY A 164 4.52 2.60 1.18
C GLY A 164 3.88 2.41 2.56
N ALA A 165 2.76 1.69 2.65
CA ALA A 165 2.11 1.38 3.93
C ALA A 165 2.98 0.44 4.80
N ILE A 166 3.66 -0.54 4.20
CA ILE A 166 4.61 -1.42 4.88
C ILE A 166 5.80 -0.62 5.43
N VAL A 167 6.42 0.22 4.59
CA VAL A 167 7.55 1.05 5.02
C VAL A 167 7.15 1.96 6.19
N ARG A 168 5.93 2.52 6.15
CA ARG A 168 5.42 3.32 7.26
C ARG A 168 5.29 2.51 8.55
N SER A 169 4.78 1.29 8.47
CA SER A 169 4.63 0.42 9.64
C SER A 169 5.98 -0.03 10.19
N ALA A 170 6.93 -0.35 9.32
CA ALA A 170 8.30 -0.70 9.69
C ALA A 170 9.01 0.48 10.38
N GLU A 171 8.86 1.70 9.86
CA GLU A 171 9.45 2.89 10.47
C GLU A 171 8.87 3.18 11.86
N VAL A 172 7.53 3.11 12.01
CA VAL A 172 6.84 3.37 13.28
C VAL A 172 7.29 2.43 14.41
N VAL A 173 7.60 1.17 14.09
CA VAL A 173 8.10 0.21 15.11
C VAL A 173 9.61 0.26 15.30
N GLY A 174 10.31 1.18 14.61
CA GLY A 174 11.76 1.32 14.71
C GLY A 174 12.55 0.23 14.01
N ALA A 175 12.03 -0.35 12.91
CA ALA A 175 12.77 -1.33 12.12
C ALA A 175 14.12 -0.76 11.63
N ALA A 176 15.12 -1.62 11.48
CA ALA A 176 16.43 -1.24 10.97
C ALA A 176 16.40 -0.91 9.47
N GLY A 177 15.52 -1.56 8.70
CA GLY A 177 15.39 -1.29 7.28
C GLY A 177 14.38 -2.18 6.58
N VAL A 178 14.23 -1.92 5.27
CA VAL A 178 13.42 -2.73 4.37
C VAL A 178 14.28 -3.22 3.21
N ILE A 179 14.17 -4.50 2.86
CA ILE A 179 14.85 -5.10 1.70
C ILE A 179 13.81 -5.47 0.64
N ILE A 180 14.06 -5.05 -0.60
CA ILE A 180 13.23 -5.38 -1.76
C ILE A 180 14.06 -5.96 -2.89
N ALA A 181 13.42 -6.70 -3.79
CA ALA A 181 14.09 -7.12 -5.02
C ALA A 181 14.27 -5.94 -5.98
N ASN A 182 15.34 -5.91 -6.77
CA ASN A 182 15.56 -4.89 -7.79
C ASN A 182 14.72 -5.08 -9.06
N LYS A 183 13.98 -6.19 -9.16
CA LYS A 183 13.09 -6.53 -10.29
C LYS A 183 11.81 -7.15 -9.78
N ARG A 184 10.71 -6.86 -10.48
CA ARG A 184 9.38 -7.38 -10.15
C ARG A 184 8.96 -7.11 -8.70
N ALA A 185 9.32 -5.94 -8.20
CA ALA A 185 8.95 -5.44 -6.89
C ALA A 185 8.62 -3.95 -7.01
N ALA A 186 7.75 -3.45 -6.13
CA ALA A 186 7.55 -2.03 -5.96
C ALA A 186 8.84 -1.38 -5.47
N GLY A 187 9.10 -0.17 -5.95
CA GLY A 187 10.19 0.68 -5.48
C GLY A 187 9.65 1.97 -4.86
N VAL A 188 10.56 2.89 -4.55
CA VAL A 188 10.16 4.21 -4.09
C VAL A 188 9.70 5.05 -5.29
N THR A 189 8.42 5.36 -5.31
CA THR A 189 7.73 6.14 -6.35
C THR A 189 6.94 7.27 -5.70
N VAL A 190 6.35 8.15 -6.52
CA VAL A 190 5.41 9.18 -6.06
C VAL A 190 4.32 8.59 -5.15
N GLY A 191 3.80 7.42 -5.53
CA GLY A 191 2.78 6.70 -4.75
C GLY A 191 3.27 6.33 -3.36
N SER A 192 4.47 5.78 -3.24
CA SER A 192 5.03 5.32 -1.96
C SER A 192 5.43 6.48 -1.04
N TYR A 193 5.90 7.62 -1.54
CA TYR A 193 6.08 8.82 -0.70
C TYR A 193 4.80 9.24 0.00
N LYS A 194 3.68 9.20 -0.72
CA LYS A 194 2.37 9.57 -0.19
C LYS A 194 1.82 8.55 0.80
N THR A 195 1.79 7.27 0.41
CA THR A 195 1.20 6.20 1.23
C THR A 195 2.01 5.92 2.49
N SER A 196 3.33 6.10 2.43
CA SER A 196 4.20 6.07 3.61
C SER A 196 4.12 7.33 4.46
N ALA A 197 3.43 8.40 4.02
CA ALA A 197 3.44 9.72 4.66
C ALA A 197 4.86 10.28 4.87
N GLY A 198 5.81 9.92 3.99
CA GLY A 198 7.21 10.31 4.05
C GLY A 198 8.14 9.34 4.77
N ALA A 199 7.65 8.28 5.39
CA ALA A 199 8.47 7.31 6.12
C ALA A 199 9.60 6.68 5.28
N VAL A 200 9.42 6.58 3.95
CA VAL A 200 10.49 6.15 3.03
C VAL A 200 11.78 7.00 3.12
N MET A 201 11.70 8.21 3.66
CA MET A 201 12.85 9.11 3.84
C MET A 201 13.61 8.91 5.16
N HIS A 202 13.08 8.08 6.06
CA HIS A 202 13.64 7.83 7.39
C HIS A 202 14.25 6.46 7.54
N LEU A 203 13.82 5.52 6.71
CA LEU A 203 14.17 4.12 6.84
C LEU A 203 15.07 3.70 5.68
N PRO A 204 16.24 3.09 5.90
CA PRO A 204 17.05 2.53 4.83
C PRO A 204 16.24 1.49 4.04
N ILE A 205 16.23 1.63 2.72
CA ILE A 205 15.59 0.69 1.80
C ILE A 205 16.66 0.15 0.87
N ALA A 206 16.97 -1.14 0.98
CA ALA A 206 17.96 -1.78 0.13
C ALA A 206 17.30 -2.51 -1.05
N GLN A 207 17.86 -2.30 -2.25
CA GLN A 207 17.47 -3.04 -3.44
C GLN A 207 18.49 -4.14 -3.73
N VAL A 208 18.06 -5.41 -3.69
CA VAL A 208 18.94 -6.54 -3.90
C VAL A 208 18.60 -7.32 -5.18
N PRO A 209 19.61 -7.87 -5.88
CA PRO A 209 19.35 -8.72 -7.04
C PRO A 209 18.78 -10.10 -6.67
N ASN A 210 18.97 -10.54 -5.41
CA ASN A 210 18.58 -11.86 -4.94
C ASN A 210 18.22 -11.82 -3.44
N ILE A 211 16.93 -11.97 -3.14
CA ILE A 211 16.40 -11.98 -1.77
C ILE A 211 16.98 -13.13 -0.95
N ALA A 212 17.04 -14.35 -1.51
CA ALA A 212 17.54 -15.52 -0.78
C ALA A 212 18.99 -15.33 -0.30
N ARG A 213 19.85 -14.66 -1.11
CA ARG A 213 21.21 -14.30 -0.69
C ARG A 213 21.22 -13.24 0.41
N ALA A 214 20.37 -12.22 0.30
CA ALA A 214 20.26 -11.21 1.35
C ALA A 214 19.80 -11.82 2.69
N LEU A 215 18.95 -12.86 2.66
CA LEU A 215 18.61 -13.61 3.87
C LEU A 215 19.82 -14.37 4.46
N ASP A 216 20.70 -14.93 3.62
CA ASP A 216 21.94 -15.56 4.11
C ASP A 216 22.85 -14.51 4.79
N ASP A 217 22.96 -13.31 4.23
CA ASP A 217 23.73 -12.21 4.82
C ASP A 217 23.13 -11.76 6.17
N LEU A 218 21.79 -11.67 6.28
CA LEU A 218 21.09 -11.37 7.53
C LEU A 218 21.30 -12.47 8.59
N LYS A 219 21.25 -13.76 8.20
CA LYS A 219 21.53 -14.88 9.10
C LYS A 219 22.97 -14.85 9.63
N ALA A 220 23.92 -14.54 8.75
CA ALA A 220 25.32 -14.39 9.16
C ALA A 220 25.51 -13.25 10.18
N ALA A 221 24.61 -12.23 10.17
CA ALA A 221 24.57 -11.15 11.13
C ALA A 221 23.66 -11.43 12.35
N GLY A 222 23.25 -12.69 12.55
CA GLY A 222 22.51 -13.13 13.73
C GLY A 222 21.00 -12.91 13.70
N PHE A 223 20.42 -12.63 12.52
CA PHE A 223 18.95 -12.55 12.40
C PHE A 223 18.30 -13.93 12.24
N TRP A 224 17.18 -14.13 12.90
CA TRP A 224 16.26 -15.22 12.63
C TRP A 224 15.31 -14.81 11.50
N VAL A 225 15.19 -15.65 10.49
CA VAL A 225 14.37 -15.38 9.32
C VAL A 225 12.99 -16.00 9.50
N GLY A 226 11.98 -15.16 9.72
CA GLY A 226 10.58 -15.56 9.84
C GLY A 226 9.78 -15.27 8.58
N GLY A 227 9.17 -16.28 7.98
CA GLY A 227 8.29 -16.14 6.81
C GLY A 227 6.82 -16.03 7.23
N ALA A 228 6.12 -14.99 6.77
CA ALA A 228 4.67 -14.87 6.95
C ALA A 228 3.94 -15.64 5.84
N SER A 229 3.28 -16.74 6.19
CA SER A 229 2.57 -17.61 5.26
C SER A 229 1.28 -18.13 5.89
N GLU A 230 0.17 -18.08 5.15
CA GLU A 230 -1.10 -18.66 5.58
C GLU A 230 -1.02 -20.17 5.80
N HIS A 231 -0.06 -20.85 5.14
CA HIS A 231 0.20 -22.28 5.28
C HIS A 231 1.07 -22.63 6.50
N ALA A 232 1.51 -21.64 7.29
CA ALA A 232 2.25 -21.91 8.53
C ALA A 232 1.39 -22.72 9.52
N GLU A 233 2.02 -23.64 10.24
CA GLU A 233 1.35 -24.36 11.32
C GLU A 233 1.21 -23.49 12.57
N GLY A 234 2.26 -22.73 12.90
CA GLY A 234 2.37 -21.87 14.08
C GLY A 234 1.72 -20.49 13.91
N SER A 235 1.18 -19.99 15.02
CA SER A 235 0.68 -18.62 15.14
C SER A 235 1.82 -17.65 15.42
N CYS A 236 1.64 -16.36 15.03
CA CYS A 236 2.59 -15.31 15.39
C CYS A 236 2.74 -15.13 16.91
N TRP A 237 1.76 -15.56 17.69
CA TRP A 237 1.83 -15.50 19.14
C TRP A 237 2.82 -16.48 19.77
N ASP A 238 3.14 -17.56 19.05
CA ASP A 238 4.07 -18.60 19.49
C ASP A 238 5.42 -18.55 18.72
N ALA A 239 5.51 -17.67 17.73
CA ALA A 239 6.71 -17.54 16.92
C ALA A 239 7.85 -16.83 17.67
N PRO A 240 9.12 -17.13 17.37
CA PRO A 240 10.29 -16.53 18.02
C PRO A 240 10.55 -15.12 17.48
N PHE A 241 9.76 -14.16 17.94
CA PHE A 241 9.89 -12.74 17.57
C PHE A 241 10.81 -11.95 18.51
N GLU A 242 11.47 -12.58 19.45
CA GLU A 242 12.46 -11.93 20.33
C GLU A 242 13.79 -11.69 19.63
N GLY A 243 14.41 -10.55 19.90
CA GLY A 243 15.74 -10.21 19.41
C GLY A 243 15.77 -9.78 17.94
N ARG A 244 16.72 -10.32 17.18
CA ARG A 244 16.97 -9.91 15.79
C ARG A 244 16.16 -10.75 14.82
N VAL A 245 15.20 -10.15 14.16
CA VAL A 245 14.25 -10.83 13.25
C VAL A 245 14.25 -10.20 11.85
N ALA A 246 14.38 -11.04 10.83
CA ALA A 246 14.09 -10.69 9.45
C ALA A 246 12.71 -11.23 9.07
N LEU A 247 11.72 -10.34 9.00
CA LEU A 247 10.33 -10.69 8.66
C LEU A 247 10.13 -10.68 7.15
N VAL A 248 9.91 -11.84 6.55
CA VAL A 248 9.67 -11.99 5.11
C VAL A 248 8.18 -11.99 4.83
N MET A 249 7.79 -11.08 3.93
CA MET A 249 6.42 -10.94 3.43
C MET A 249 6.40 -11.26 1.93
N GLY A 250 5.49 -12.11 1.50
CA GLY A 250 5.32 -12.48 0.10
C GLY A 250 4.33 -11.58 -0.64
N SER A 251 4.19 -11.83 -1.95
CA SER A 251 3.18 -11.19 -2.80
C SER A 251 1.76 -11.61 -2.41
N GLU A 252 0.77 -10.79 -2.78
CA GLU A 252 -0.65 -11.07 -2.48
C GLU A 252 -1.22 -12.28 -3.22
N GLY A 253 -0.64 -12.66 -4.37
CA GLY A 253 -1.12 -13.79 -5.17
C GLY A 253 -0.39 -15.10 -4.89
N ASP A 254 0.94 -15.06 -4.94
CA ASP A 254 1.79 -16.26 -4.89
C ASP A 254 2.45 -16.49 -3.53
N GLY A 255 2.29 -15.55 -2.59
CA GLY A 255 2.97 -15.60 -1.29
C GLY A 255 4.49 -15.46 -1.41
N ILE A 256 5.21 -16.10 -0.51
CA ILE A 256 6.67 -16.14 -0.51
C ILE A 256 7.16 -17.18 -1.51
N SER A 257 8.13 -16.81 -2.35
CA SER A 257 8.70 -17.73 -3.34
C SER A 257 9.40 -18.93 -2.70
N ARG A 258 9.39 -20.08 -3.40
CA ARG A 258 9.93 -21.33 -2.86
C ARG A 258 11.38 -21.21 -2.34
N LEU A 259 12.26 -20.58 -3.10
CA LEU A 259 13.67 -20.42 -2.68
C LEU A 259 13.82 -19.54 -1.44
N VAL A 260 12.94 -18.55 -1.26
CA VAL A 260 12.94 -17.68 -0.09
C VAL A 260 12.34 -18.42 1.10
N LEU A 261 11.26 -19.21 0.90
CA LEU A 261 10.70 -20.09 1.94
C LEU A 261 11.73 -21.08 2.49
N GLU A 262 12.54 -21.69 1.62
CA GLU A 262 13.62 -22.63 2.01
C GLU A 262 14.70 -21.95 2.88
N LYS A 263 14.78 -20.61 2.87
CA LYS A 263 15.69 -19.82 3.71
C LYS A 263 15.09 -19.39 5.04
N CYS A 264 13.77 -19.50 5.22
CA CYS A 264 13.15 -19.15 6.49
C CYS A 264 13.48 -20.17 7.57
N ASP A 265 13.80 -19.69 8.77
CA ASP A 265 14.06 -20.53 9.95
C ASP A 265 12.77 -20.97 10.61
N PHE A 266 11.74 -20.13 10.50
CA PHE A 266 10.39 -20.45 10.94
C PHE A 266 9.35 -19.81 10.02
N LEU A 267 8.14 -20.39 10.04
CA LEU A 267 6.97 -19.84 9.37
C LEU A 267 5.93 -19.47 10.42
N THR A 268 5.22 -18.39 10.16
CA THR A 268 4.18 -17.89 11.06
C THR A 268 2.99 -17.33 10.31
N LYS A 269 1.84 -17.30 10.96
CA LYS A 269 0.61 -16.68 10.44
C LYS A 269 -0.11 -15.88 11.52
N LEU A 270 -0.89 -14.91 11.07
CA LEU A 270 -1.86 -14.23 11.92
C LEU A 270 -3.07 -15.14 12.14
N PRO A 271 -3.53 -15.33 13.38
CA PRO A 271 -4.74 -16.10 13.64
C PRO A 271 -5.97 -15.43 13.02
N GLN A 272 -6.76 -16.21 12.33
CA GLN A 272 -7.99 -15.76 11.68
C GLN A 272 -9.19 -16.50 12.24
N ARG A 273 -10.28 -15.78 12.49
CA ARG A 273 -11.54 -16.35 13.00
C ARG A 273 -12.76 -16.02 12.14
N GLY A 274 -12.57 -15.14 11.17
CA GLY A 274 -13.63 -14.71 10.26
C GLY A 274 -13.78 -15.61 9.04
N MET A 275 -14.62 -15.18 8.11
CA MET A 275 -14.87 -15.87 6.83
C MET A 275 -13.92 -15.40 5.71
N THR A 276 -13.20 -14.33 5.93
CA THR A 276 -12.23 -13.80 4.96
C THR A 276 -10.93 -14.59 5.07
N GLU A 277 -10.41 -15.07 3.95
CA GLU A 277 -9.29 -16.00 3.90
C GLU A 277 -7.93 -15.36 4.19
N SER A 278 -7.77 -14.05 3.93
CA SER A 278 -6.49 -13.37 4.11
C SER A 278 -6.65 -11.89 4.47
N LEU A 279 -5.61 -11.29 5.00
CA LEU A 279 -5.45 -9.85 5.14
C LEU A 279 -4.62 -9.30 3.97
N ASN A 280 -4.84 -8.03 3.63
CA ASN A 280 -3.93 -7.30 2.78
C ASN A 280 -2.49 -7.35 3.36
N VAL A 281 -1.48 -7.50 2.49
CA VAL A 281 -0.09 -7.69 2.88
C VAL A 281 0.44 -6.57 3.80
N ALA A 282 0.05 -5.33 3.57
CA ALA A 282 0.48 -4.22 4.42
C ALA A 282 -0.16 -4.27 5.82
N GLN A 283 -1.43 -4.67 5.90
CA GLN A 283 -2.12 -4.86 7.18
C GLN A 283 -1.51 -6.03 7.97
N ALA A 284 -1.23 -7.14 7.29
CA ALA A 284 -0.57 -8.29 7.89
C ALA A 284 0.83 -7.92 8.41
N THR A 285 1.61 -7.20 7.59
CA THR A 285 2.94 -6.71 7.98
C THR A 285 2.86 -5.81 9.20
N THR A 286 1.90 -4.89 9.24
CA THR A 286 1.69 -4.01 10.40
C THR A 286 1.49 -4.81 11.68
N ALA A 287 0.58 -5.79 11.65
CA ALA A 287 0.29 -6.63 12.83
C ALA A 287 1.53 -7.41 13.31
N LEU A 288 2.31 -7.98 12.38
CA LEU A 288 3.53 -8.73 12.72
C LEU A 288 4.68 -7.82 13.20
N CYS A 289 4.83 -6.62 12.64
CA CYS A 289 5.78 -5.63 13.14
C CYS A 289 5.48 -5.21 14.58
N PHE A 290 4.20 -4.98 14.91
CA PHE A 290 3.80 -4.66 16.28
C PHE A 290 3.90 -5.86 17.24
N GLU A 291 3.75 -7.10 16.76
CA GLU A 291 4.02 -8.27 17.59
C GLU A 291 5.51 -8.37 17.93
N TRP A 292 6.41 -8.13 16.95
CA TRP A 292 7.84 -8.02 17.22
C TRP A 292 8.14 -6.92 18.24
N LEU A 293 7.59 -5.70 18.07
CA LEU A 293 7.79 -4.60 19.01
C LEU A 293 7.30 -4.97 20.42
N ARG A 294 6.13 -5.60 20.53
CA ARG A 294 5.57 -6.03 21.80
C ARG A 294 6.48 -7.03 22.53
N ARG A 295 7.10 -7.96 21.79
CA ARG A 295 8.02 -8.96 22.33
C ARG A 295 9.33 -8.39 22.84
N ASN A 296 9.75 -7.27 22.25
CA ASN A 296 11.03 -6.63 22.56
C ASN A 296 10.87 -5.30 23.31
N ALA A 297 9.66 -4.95 23.74
CA ALA A 297 9.34 -3.64 24.33
C ALA A 297 10.17 -3.34 25.58
N GLY A 298 10.40 -4.32 26.46
CA GLY A 298 11.18 -4.15 27.67
C GLY A 298 12.62 -3.68 27.41
N GLU A 299 13.26 -4.25 26.38
CA GLU A 299 14.64 -3.90 26.01
C GLU A 299 14.69 -2.61 25.18
N LEU A 300 13.72 -2.38 24.27
CA LEU A 300 13.72 -1.24 23.35
C LEU A 300 13.20 0.07 23.98
N MET A 301 12.25 -0.03 24.89
CA MET A 301 11.58 1.15 25.47
C MET A 301 12.11 1.49 26.86
N GLY A 302 12.92 0.63 27.46
CA GLY A 302 13.36 0.71 28.83
C GLY A 302 12.15 0.50 29.76
N GLU A 303 12.03 -0.61 30.45
CA GLU A 303 11.12 -0.64 31.59
C GLU A 303 11.67 0.31 32.66
N GLU A 304 10.95 1.43 32.94
CA GLU A 304 11.14 2.20 34.15
C GLU A 304 10.63 1.41 35.38
#